data_e9deb78b7435a0a0d97019f3ec0fd48f
#
_entry.id   e9deb78b7435a0a0d97019f3ec0fd48f
#
_cell.length_a   1.000
_cell.length_b   1.000
_cell.length_c   1.000
_cell.angle_alpha   90.00
_cell.angle_beta   90.00
_cell.angle_gamma   90.00
#
_symmetry.space_group_name_H-M   'P 1'
#
loop_
_entity.id
_entity.type
_entity.pdbx_description
1 polymer ?
#
loop_
_entity_poly.entity_id
_entity_poly.type
_entity_poly.pdbx_seq_one_letter_code
_entity_poly.pdbx_strand_id
1 'polypeptide(L)'
;KANDYERIKEKLIGETFEYAPKFDYIINGILMRYENNPELIRFLRENTGIIISTFNRSGTRNLRILKHALNDFKKIYEMVNKSYSNTSNRVMQTMLIFTIAVSFEIKAGKITKEKFINIKDNEEYKSILVSSRILMDNRQFYIKEFDQNYYYNFKAEYRFFKFIEYYVRTRIFDMKLFKENMDTIRNTVDTENLPSYKRLLTEEYWKISDNEFEAVIEDIIEDVKEGKIKLIDMVKIFA
;
A
#
# COMPACT_ATOMS: atom_id res chain seq x y z
N LYS A 1 23.80 31.53 26.90
CA LYS A 1 24.22 30.35 26.09
C LYS A 1 23.60 30.34 24.68
N ALA A 2 22.34 30.76 24.47
CA ALA A 2 21.72 30.84 23.13
C ALA A 2 22.35 31.98 22.29
N ASN A 3 22.61 33.15 22.89
CA ASN A 3 23.22 34.28 22.21
C ASN A 3 24.69 34.02 21.77
N ASP A 4 25.42 33.14 22.45
CA ASP A 4 26.79 32.80 22.07
C ASP A 4 26.80 31.88 20.82
N TYR A 5 25.80 31.01 20.65
CA TYR A 5 25.70 30.16 19.47
C TYR A 5 25.47 30.98 18.20
N GLU A 6 24.49 31.90 18.22
CA GLU A 6 24.21 32.75 17.05
C GLU A 6 25.42 33.64 16.69
N ARG A 7 26.14 34.20 17.69
CA ARG A 7 27.33 35.01 17.47
C ARG A 7 28.53 34.21 16.92
N ILE A 8 28.65 32.92 17.33
CA ILE A 8 29.69 32.02 16.81
C ILE A 8 29.32 31.58 15.39
N LYS A 9 28.04 31.29 15.15
CA LYS A 9 27.48 30.94 13.83
C LYS A 9 27.73 32.08 12.83
N GLU A 10 27.44 33.32 13.20
CA GLU A 10 27.64 34.51 12.36
C GLU A 10 29.12 34.73 11.98
N LYS A 11 30.04 34.40 12.89
CA LYS A 11 31.47 34.51 12.66
C LYS A 11 32.09 33.39 11.84
N LEU A 12 31.50 32.18 11.91
CA LEU A 12 32.00 30.97 11.25
C LEU A 12 31.29 30.67 9.94
N ILE A 13 30.01 31.07 9.81
CA ILE A 13 29.16 30.81 8.67
C ILE A 13 28.74 32.15 8.09
N GLY A 14 29.56 32.70 7.18
CA GLY A 14 29.36 34.05 6.63
C GLY A 14 28.03 34.30 5.99
N GLU A 15 27.44 33.29 5.33
CA GLU A 15 26.11 33.36 4.72
C GLU A 15 25.38 32.05 4.93
N THR A 16 24.08 32.12 5.23
CA THR A 16 23.20 30.97 5.32
C THR A 16 22.20 31.02 4.15
N PHE A 17 22.31 30.08 3.23
CA PHE A 17 21.38 29.96 2.15
C PHE A 17 20.24 29.02 2.53
N GLU A 18 19.01 29.45 2.34
CA GLU A 18 17.87 28.57 2.43
C GLU A 18 17.79 27.72 1.15
N TYR A 19 18.09 26.44 1.28
CA TYR A 19 17.98 25.51 0.18
C TYR A 19 16.54 24.97 0.11
N ALA A 20 15.74 25.52 -0.81
CA ALA A 20 14.39 25.07 -1.13
C ALA A 20 14.40 24.23 -2.41
N PRO A 21 14.75 22.95 -2.33
CA PRO A 21 14.84 22.11 -3.52
C PRO A 21 13.46 21.82 -4.10
N LYS A 22 13.34 21.87 -5.43
CA LYS A 22 12.17 21.32 -6.12
C LYS A 22 12.23 19.81 -5.97
N PHE A 23 11.32 19.24 -5.19
CA PHE A 23 11.29 17.81 -4.87
C PHE A 23 11.26 16.92 -6.11
N ASP A 24 10.60 17.35 -7.18
CA ASP A 24 10.56 16.63 -8.46
C ASP A 24 11.95 16.37 -9.02
N TYR A 25 12.85 17.35 -8.97
CA TYR A 25 14.24 17.16 -9.40
C TYR A 25 14.99 16.15 -8.56
N ILE A 26 14.79 16.20 -7.25
CA ILE A 26 15.46 15.27 -6.33
C ILE A 26 14.95 13.85 -6.55
N ILE A 27 13.64 13.68 -6.66
CA ILE A 27 13.03 12.37 -6.92
C ILE A 27 13.52 11.82 -8.26
N ASN A 28 13.49 12.62 -9.32
CA ASN A 28 14.01 12.19 -10.62
C ASN A 28 15.48 11.78 -10.54
N GLY A 29 16.32 12.52 -9.85
CA GLY A 29 17.73 12.15 -9.61
C GLY A 29 17.89 10.85 -8.81
N ILE A 30 16.95 10.54 -7.91
CA ILE A 30 16.94 9.25 -7.21
C ILE A 30 16.53 8.13 -8.17
N LEU A 31 15.51 8.35 -9.01
CA LEU A 31 14.97 7.36 -9.94
C LEU A 31 15.98 6.98 -11.03
N MET A 32 16.86 7.89 -11.45
CA MET A 32 17.95 7.59 -12.40
C MET A 32 18.82 6.40 -11.97
N ARG A 33 18.90 6.11 -10.69
CA ARG A 33 19.67 4.94 -10.18
C ARG A 33 19.09 3.59 -10.60
N TYR A 34 17.87 3.58 -11.11
CA TYR A 34 17.14 2.38 -11.54
C TYR A 34 17.11 2.22 -13.07
N GLU A 35 17.87 3.01 -13.82
CA GLU A 35 17.91 2.97 -15.30
C GLU A 35 18.28 1.59 -15.87
N ASN A 36 19.05 0.80 -15.13
CA ASN A 36 19.40 -0.58 -15.50
C ASN A 36 18.22 -1.56 -15.41
N ASN A 37 17.04 -1.11 -14.90
CA ASN A 37 15.81 -1.90 -14.85
C ASN A 37 14.67 -1.11 -15.53
N PRO A 38 14.49 -1.27 -16.86
CA PRO A 38 13.55 -0.46 -17.65
C PRO A 38 12.10 -0.54 -17.18
N GLU A 39 11.67 -1.71 -16.72
CA GLU A 39 10.29 -1.91 -16.24
C GLU A 39 10.08 -1.21 -14.91
N LEU A 40 11.01 -1.37 -13.97
CA LEU A 40 10.93 -0.71 -12.66
C LEU A 40 10.99 0.81 -12.80
N ILE A 41 11.92 1.36 -13.61
CA ILE A 41 12.03 2.81 -13.74
C ILE A 41 10.78 3.41 -14.39
N ARG A 42 10.18 2.73 -15.38
CA ARG A 42 8.92 3.15 -15.97
C ARG A 42 7.82 3.18 -14.93
N PHE A 43 7.65 2.10 -14.16
CA PHE A 43 6.68 2.03 -13.06
C PHE A 43 6.88 3.16 -12.03
N LEU A 44 8.12 3.39 -11.58
CA LEU A 44 8.41 4.42 -10.59
C LEU A 44 8.15 5.84 -11.14
N ARG A 45 8.46 6.10 -12.42
CA ARG A 45 8.18 7.39 -13.09
C ARG A 45 6.69 7.66 -13.20
N GLU A 46 5.90 6.67 -13.63
CA GLU A 46 4.44 6.76 -13.69
C GLU A 46 3.81 6.99 -12.30
N ASN A 47 4.48 6.55 -11.24
CA ASN A 47 4.02 6.67 -9.86
C ASN A 47 4.76 7.72 -9.02
N THR A 48 5.46 8.67 -9.66
CA THR A 48 6.19 9.75 -8.97
C THR A 48 5.30 10.55 -8.03
N GLY A 49 4.06 10.83 -8.41
CA GLY A 49 3.09 11.51 -7.56
C GLY A 49 2.76 10.75 -6.27
N ILE A 50 2.66 9.42 -6.35
CA ILE A 50 2.47 8.53 -5.18
C ILE A 50 3.70 8.61 -4.27
N ILE A 51 4.90 8.53 -4.84
CA ILE A 51 6.16 8.60 -4.07
C ILE A 51 6.25 9.93 -3.32
N ILE A 52 6.01 11.05 -4.00
CA ILE A 52 6.07 12.40 -3.41
C ILE A 52 5.01 12.57 -2.33
N SER A 53 3.78 12.16 -2.60
CA SER A 53 2.68 12.24 -1.62
C SER A 53 3.00 11.45 -0.36
N THR A 54 3.42 10.19 -0.49
CA THR A 54 3.77 9.31 0.64
C THR A 54 4.97 9.85 1.42
N PHE A 55 5.99 10.36 0.71
CA PHE A 55 7.15 10.99 1.32
C PHE A 55 6.78 12.23 2.14
N ASN A 56 5.96 13.12 1.60
CA ASN A 56 5.53 14.33 2.30
C ASN A 56 4.71 14.01 3.57
N ARG A 57 3.90 12.97 3.51
CA ARG A 57 3.07 12.50 4.65
C ARG A 57 3.89 11.85 5.77
N SER A 58 5.12 11.41 5.51
CA SER A 58 6.02 10.87 6.55
C SER A 58 6.40 11.87 7.63
N GLY A 59 6.27 13.17 7.36
CA GLY A 59 6.60 14.27 8.27
C GLY A 59 8.10 14.52 8.45
N THR A 60 8.95 13.54 8.23
CA THR A 60 10.42 13.68 8.47
C THR A 60 11.19 14.18 7.25
N ARG A 61 10.63 14.07 6.05
CA ARG A 61 11.22 14.45 4.76
C ARG A 61 12.68 13.99 4.57
N ASN A 62 13.03 12.83 5.10
CA ASN A 62 14.38 12.29 5.07
C ASN A 62 14.62 11.49 3.77
N LEU A 63 15.34 12.12 2.81
CA LEU A 63 15.66 11.52 1.51
C LEU A 63 16.50 10.25 1.61
N ARG A 64 17.28 10.05 2.68
CA ARG A 64 18.05 8.83 2.87
C ARG A 64 17.10 7.65 3.14
N ILE A 65 16.08 7.87 3.96
CA ILE A 65 15.06 6.85 4.23
C ILE A 65 14.31 6.51 2.94
N LEU A 66 13.92 7.53 2.15
CA LEU A 66 13.25 7.30 0.87
C LEU A 66 14.10 6.46 -0.09
N LYS A 67 15.40 6.77 -0.22
CA LYS A 67 16.32 5.98 -1.05
C LYS A 67 16.38 4.52 -0.60
N HIS A 68 16.43 4.26 0.70
CA HIS A 68 16.41 2.90 1.24
C HIS A 68 15.06 2.22 0.96
N ALA A 69 13.96 2.90 1.16
CA ALA A 69 12.63 2.36 0.89
C ALA A 69 12.44 1.99 -0.59
N LEU A 70 12.92 2.82 -1.53
CA LEU A 70 12.87 2.52 -2.95
C LEU A 70 13.80 1.34 -3.35
N ASN A 71 14.94 1.17 -2.68
CA ASN A 71 15.79 -0.01 -2.87
C ASN A 71 15.13 -1.28 -2.32
N ASP A 72 14.43 -1.19 -1.20
CA ASP A 72 13.64 -2.29 -0.66
C ASP A 72 12.49 -2.63 -1.60
N PHE A 73 11.80 -1.62 -2.12
CA PHE A 73 10.73 -1.82 -3.10
C PHE A 73 11.25 -2.44 -4.42
N LYS A 74 12.43 -2.06 -4.90
CA LYS A 74 13.05 -2.71 -6.06
C LYS A 74 13.10 -4.22 -5.89
N LYS A 75 13.58 -4.71 -4.75
CA LYS A 75 13.68 -6.16 -4.48
C LYS A 75 12.30 -6.82 -4.45
N ILE A 76 11.32 -6.15 -3.84
CA ILE A 76 9.92 -6.60 -3.81
C ILE A 76 9.37 -6.68 -5.24
N TYR A 77 9.54 -5.62 -6.03
CA TYR A 77 9.09 -5.52 -7.41
C TYR A 77 9.66 -6.65 -8.29
N GLU A 78 10.98 -6.87 -8.22
CA GLU A 78 11.66 -7.93 -8.97
C GLU A 78 11.17 -9.32 -8.57
N MET A 79 10.92 -9.56 -7.26
CA MET A 79 10.42 -10.83 -6.77
C MET A 79 8.97 -11.08 -7.18
N VAL A 80 8.11 -10.05 -7.12
CA VAL A 80 6.72 -10.14 -7.55
C VAL A 80 6.65 -10.41 -9.05
N ASN A 81 7.34 -9.65 -9.88
CA ASN A 81 7.32 -9.85 -11.33
C ASN A 81 7.85 -11.22 -11.75
N LYS A 82 8.85 -11.73 -11.04
CA LYS A 82 9.41 -13.07 -11.32
C LYS A 82 8.43 -14.21 -11.02
N SER A 83 7.63 -14.08 -9.96
CA SER A 83 6.81 -15.18 -9.45
C SER A 83 5.31 -14.99 -9.66
N TYR A 84 4.87 -13.74 -9.85
CA TYR A 84 3.47 -13.33 -9.94
C TYR A 84 3.31 -12.22 -10.98
N SER A 85 3.69 -12.50 -12.24
CA SER A 85 3.76 -11.53 -13.35
C SER A 85 2.43 -10.82 -13.67
N ASN A 86 1.31 -11.42 -13.29
CA ASN A 86 -0.04 -10.86 -13.51
C ASN A 86 -0.55 -10.00 -12.33
N THR A 87 0.33 -9.62 -11.41
CA THR A 87 -0.05 -8.73 -10.31
C THR A 87 -0.52 -7.38 -10.86
N SER A 88 -1.72 -6.95 -10.45
CA SER A 88 -2.30 -5.69 -10.94
C SER A 88 -1.43 -4.49 -10.57
N ASN A 89 -1.45 -3.47 -11.45
CA ASN A 89 -0.73 -2.22 -11.21
C ASN A 89 -1.17 -1.56 -9.89
N ARG A 90 -2.45 -1.69 -9.54
CA ARG A 90 -3.01 -1.16 -8.28
C ARG A 90 -2.40 -1.80 -7.05
N VAL A 91 -2.22 -3.12 -7.04
CA VAL A 91 -1.55 -3.85 -5.95
C VAL A 91 -0.09 -3.42 -5.84
N MET A 92 0.62 -3.29 -6.97
CA MET A 92 2.00 -2.81 -6.98
C MET A 92 2.13 -1.37 -6.45
N GLN A 93 1.21 -0.48 -6.78
CA GLN A 93 1.13 0.88 -6.22
C GLN A 93 0.94 0.85 -4.71
N THR A 94 0.08 -0.04 -4.22
CA THR A 94 -0.17 -0.18 -2.77
C THR A 94 1.06 -0.73 -2.05
N MET A 95 1.76 -1.69 -2.65
CA MET A 95 3.03 -2.19 -2.11
C MET A 95 4.10 -1.09 -2.05
N LEU A 96 4.14 -0.19 -3.06
CA LEU A 96 5.04 0.96 -3.08
C LEU A 96 4.73 1.93 -1.93
N ILE A 97 3.46 2.31 -1.76
CA ILE A 97 3.01 3.16 -0.64
C ILE A 97 3.39 2.51 0.69
N PHE A 98 3.04 1.23 0.88
CA PHE A 98 3.28 0.52 2.13
C PHE A 98 4.78 0.42 2.45
N THR A 99 5.61 0.08 1.46
CA THR A 99 7.06 -0.02 1.64
C THR A 99 7.67 1.32 2.10
N ILE A 100 7.29 2.43 1.45
CA ILE A 100 7.76 3.76 1.82
C ILE A 100 7.25 4.12 3.22
N ALA A 101 5.95 3.99 3.48
CA ALA A 101 5.33 4.36 4.74
C ALA A 101 5.93 3.59 5.93
N VAL A 102 6.00 2.25 5.84
CA VAL A 102 6.59 1.40 6.90
C VAL A 102 8.05 1.73 7.13
N SER A 103 8.83 2.02 6.07
CA SER A 103 10.24 2.41 6.21
C SER A 103 10.39 3.69 7.02
N PHE A 104 9.54 4.69 6.78
CA PHE A 104 9.56 5.94 7.53
C PHE A 104 9.11 5.74 8.98
N GLU A 105 8.03 5.02 9.21
CA GLU A 105 7.47 4.80 10.55
C GLU A 105 8.41 3.97 11.44
N ILE A 106 9.11 2.96 10.88
CA ILE A 106 10.14 2.20 11.59
C ILE A 106 11.32 3.11 11.97
N LYS A 107 11.79 3.95 11.03
CA LYS A 107 12.92 4.86 11.29
C LYS A 107 12.57 6.00 12.24
N ALA A 108 11.30 6.38 12.30
CA ALA A 108 10.79 7.34 13.29
C ALA A 108 10.56 6.72 14.68
N GLY A 109 10.77 5.40 14.84
CA GLY A 109 10.53 4.68 16.10
C GLY A 109 9.05 4.53 16.46
N LYS A 110 8.15 4.84 15.53
CA LYS A 110 6.70 4.77 15.76
C LYS A 110 6.15 3.34 15.65
N ILE A 111 6.72 2.52 14.76
CA ILE A 111 6.42 1.08 14.69
C ILE A 111 7.27 0.37 15.73
N THR A 112 6.70 0.17 16.90
CA THR A 112 7.23 -0.71 17.94
C THR A 112 6.75 -2.14 17.69
N LYS A 113 7.44 -3.13 18.33
CA LYS A 113 7.09 -4.56 18.21
C LYS A 113 5.60 -4.87 18.39
N GLU A 114 4.87 -4.05 19.12
CA GLU A 114 3.48 -4.33 19.52
C GLU A 114 2.44 -3.84 18.50
N LYS A 115 2.76 -2.85 17.66
CA LYS A 115 1.77 -2.19 16.82
C LYS A 115 1.47 -2.91 15.50
N PHE A 116 2.49 -3.29 14.73
CA PHE A 116 2.33 -3.93 13.42
C PHE A 116 2.67 -5.42 13.42
N ILE A 117 3.54 -5.87 14.32
CA ILE A 117 4.04 -7.25 14.34
C ILE A 117 2.93 -8.26 14.56
N ASN A 118 1.94 -7.90 15.38
CA ASN A 118 0.83 -8.77 15.74
C ASN A 118 -0.31 -8.80 14.71
N ILE A 119 -0.24 -8.00 13.65
CA ILE A 119 -1.20 -8.10 12.53
C ILE A 119 -0.78 -9.29 11.66
N LYS A 120 -1.69 -10.22 11.46
CA LYS A 120 -1.44 -11.44 10.69
C LYS A 120 -1.49 -11.18 9.20
N ASP A 121 -2.54 -10.49 8.77
CA ASP A 121 -2.88 -10.33 7.36
C ASP A 121 -3.67 -9.02 7.10
N ASN A 122 -4.06 -8.83 5.85
CA ASN A 122 -4.83 -7.67 5.41
C ASN A 122 -6.27 -7.67 5.95
N GLU A 123 -6.87 -8.82 6.22
CA GLU A 123 -8.23 -8.91 6.73
C GLU A 123 -8.29 -8.47 8.20
N GLU A 124 -7.31 -8.89 9.01
CA GLU A 124 -7.18 -8.35 10.37
C GLU A 124 -6.93 -6.84 10.35
N TYR A 125 -6.09 -6.35 9.43
CA TYR A 125 -5.87 -4.91 9.25
C TYR A 125 -7.17 -4.17 8.92
N LYS A 126 -7.96 -4.66 7.95
CA LYS A 126 -9.26 -4.10 7.60
C LYS A 126 -10.25 -4.12 8.77
N SER A 127 -10.32 -5.21 9.51
CA SER A 127 -11.21 -5.33 10.67
C SER A 127 -10.93 -4.26 11.73
N ILE A 128 -9.65 -3.92 11.93
CA ILE A 128 -9.25 -2.81 12.82
C ILE A 128 -9.74 -1.47 12.26
N LEU A 129 -9.68 -1.25 10.95
CA LEU A 129 -10.13 0.00 10.35
C LEU A 129 -11.63 0.27 10.55
N VAL A 130 -12.47 -0.77 10.49
CA VAL A 130 -13.94 -0.66 10.66
C VAL A 130 -14.39 -0.72 12.12
N SER A 131 -13.54 -1.15 13.05
CA SER A 131 -13.88 -1.24 14.47
C SER A 131 -14.26 0.12 15.07
N SER A 132 -15.16 0.13 16.06
CA SER A 132 -15.60 1.36 16.74
C SER A 132 -14.47 2.06 17.48
N ARG A 133 -14.38 3.39 17.38
CA ARG A 133 -13.37 4.19 18.09
C ARG A 133 -13.50 4.16 19.61
N ILE A 134 -14.66 3.78 20.12
CA ILE A 134 -14.97 3.87 21.57
C ILE A 134 -14.23 2.82 22.41
N LEU A 135 -13.85 1.69 21.79
CA LEU A 135 -13.20 0.56 22.47
C LEU A 135 -11.77 0.28 21.96
N MET A 136 -11.15 1.28 21.31
CA MET A 136 -9.83 1.10 20.70
C MET A 136 -8.70 1.16 21.73
N ASP A 137 -7.80 0.20 21.62
CA ASP A 137 -6.48 0.29 22.22
C ASP A 137 -5.52 1.22 21.42
N ASN A 138 -4.38 1.54 22.02
CA ASN A 138 -3.37 2.40 21.41
C ASN A 138 -2.83 1.85 20.07
N ARG A 139 -2.86 0.52 19.87
CA ARG A 139 -2.43 -0.15 18.65
C ARG A 139 -3.43 0.10 17.52
N GLN A 140 -4.71 -0.11 17.81
CA GLN A 140 -5.79 0.08 16.83
C GLN A 140 -5.89 1.55 16.41
N PHE A 141 -5.74 2.46 17.35
CA PHE A 141 -5.70 3.90 17.08
C PHE A 141 -4.55 4.24 16.12
N TYR A 142 -3.33 3.74 16.39
CA TYR A 142 -2.18 3.97 15.53
C TYR A 142 -2.37 3.41 14.11
N ILE A 143 -2.97 2.23 13.96
CA ILE A 143 -3.25 1.63 12.66
C ILE A 143 -4.20 2.50 11.85
N LYS A 144 -5.24 3.04 12.47
CA LYS A 144 -6.17 3.97 11.80
C LYS A 144 -5.48 5.28 11.41
N GLU A 145 -4.64 5.83 12.27
CA GLU A 145 -3.86 7.03 11.92
C GLU A 145 -2.91 6.74 10.75
N PHE A 146 -2.24 5.60 10.76
CA PHE A 146 -1.38 5.17 9.65
C PHE A 146 -2.16 5.08 8.34
N ASP A 147 -3.30 4.40 8.34
CA ASP A 147 -4.15 4.26 7.16
C ASP A 147 -4.65 5.62 6.65
N GLN A 148 -5.20 6.45 7.53
CA GLN A 148 -5.65 7.79 7.19
C GLN A 148 -4.52 8.65 6.64
N ASN A 149 -3.32 8.54 7.20
CA ASN A 149 -2.19 9.33 6.75
C ASN A 149 -1.69 8.91 5.36
N TYR A 150 -1.50 7.61 5.13
CA TYR A 150 -0.84 7.16 3.91
C TYR A 150 -1.79 6.76 2.78
N TYR A 151 -3.04 6.37 3.11
CA TYR A 151 -4.03 5.92 2.13
C TYR A 151 -5.24 6.86 1.97
N TYR A 152 -5.19 8.09 2.51
CA TYR A 152 -6.31 9.04 2.53
C TYR A 152 -7.08 9.17 1.21
N ASN A 153 -6.38 9.30 0.07
CA ASN A 153 -6.98 9.44 -1.26
C ASN A 153 -6.69 8.22 -2.16
N PHE A 154 -6.28 7.11 -1.57
CA PHE A 154 -5.91 5.94 -2.32
C PHE A 154 -6.83 4.77 -1.97
N LYS A 155 -7.82 4.54 -2.83
CA LYS A 155 -8.72 3.39 -2.70
C LYS A 155 -7.94 2.13 -3.10
N ALA A 156 -7.67 1.24 -2.16
CA ALA A 156 -7.05 -0.05 -2.39
C ALA A 156 -7.70 -1.09 -1.49
N GLU A 157 -7.93 -2.25 -2.04
CA GLU A 157 -8.45 -3.39 -1.30
C GLU A 157 -7.40 -3.99 -0.38
N TYR A 158 -6.16 -4.07 -0.87
CA TYR A 158 -5.01 -4.53 -0.12
C TYR A 158 -4.19 -3.34 0.38
N ARG A 159 -4.04 -3.20 1.70
CA ARG A 159 -3.33 -2.09 2.34
C ARG A 159 -2.24 -2.52 3.31
N PHE A 160 -2.23 -3.81 3.66
CA PHE A 160 -1.25 -4.38 4.59
C PHE A 160 -0.59 -5.61 3.98
N PHE A 161 0.74 -5.64 4.01
CA PHE A 161 1.56 -6.72 3.47
C PHE A 161 2.52 -7.22 4.54
N LYS A 162 2.20 -8.33 5.16
CA LYS A 162 2.99 -8.90 6.26
C LYS A 162 4.44 -9.17 5.87
N PHE A 163 4.66 -9.72 4.67
CA PHE A 163 6.02 -9.98 4.19
C PHE A 163 6.85 -8.72 3.99
N ILE A 164 6.24 -7.59 3.58
CA ILE A 164 6.92 -6.30 3.42
C ILE A 164 7.28 -5.73 4.78
N GLU A 165 6.33 -5.71 5.73
CA GLU A 165 6.59 -5.28 7.11
C GLU A 165 7.76 -6.06 7.70
N TYR A 166 7.71 -7.39 7.62
CA TYR A 166 8.74 -8.26 8.14
C TYR A 166 10.10 -7.98 7.48
N TYR A 167 10.14 -7.91 6.13
CA TYR A 167 11.35 -7.64 5.39
C TYR A 167 11.97 -6.27 5.72
N VAL A 168 11.18 -5.20 5.73
CA VAL A 168 11.69 -3.84 6.01
C VAL A 168 12.25 -3.74 7.44
N ARG A 169 11.63 -4.43 8.39
CA ARG A 169 12.04 -4.43 9.79
C ARG A 169 13.26 -5.30 10.08
N THR A 170 13.31 -6.51 9.52
CA THR A 170 14.33 -7.52 9.85
C THR A 170 15.46 -7.60 8.85
N ARG A 171 15.25 -7.10 7.63
CA ARG A 171 16.12 -7.29 6.45
C ARG A 171 16.17 -8.72 5.94
N ILE A 172 15.31 -9.62 6.43
CA ILE A 172 15.19 -11.00 6.01
C ILE A 172 13.96 -11.11 5.10
N PHE A 173 14.16 -11.58 3.86
CA PHE A 173 13.06 -11.82 2.94
C PHE A 173 12.52 -13.24 3.19
N ASP A 174 11.38 -13.33 3.85
CA ASP A 174 10.72 -14.61 4.15
C ASP A 174 9.87 -15.06 2.95
N MET A 175 10.33 -16.10 2.26
CA MET A 175 9.68 -16.65 1.06
C MET A 175 8.33 -17.31 1.37
N LYS A 176 8.13 -17.81 2.59
CA LYS A 176 6.86 -18.41 2.99
C LYS A 176 5.81 -17.33 3.17
N LEU A 177 6.11 -16.29 3.96
CA LEU A 177 5.23 -15.13 4.12
C LEU A 177 4.94 -14.44 2.78
N PHE A 178 5.94 -14.32 1.92
CA PHE A 178 5.76 -13.75 0.57
C PHE A 178 4.72 -14.54 -0.23
N LYS A 179 4.90 -15.88 -0.33
CA LYS A 179 3.95 -16.72 -1.07
C LYS A 179 2.55 -16.68 -0.47
N GLU A 180 2.40 -16.84 0.83
CA GLU A 180 1.11 -16.78 1.52
C GLU A 180 0.37 -15.48 1.23
N ASN A 181 1.04 -14.32 1.31
CA ASN A 181 0.43 -13.04 1.00
C ASN A 181 0.08 -12.91 -0.49
N MET A 182 0.98 -13.30 -1.39
CA MET A 182 0.73 -13.17 -2.83
C MET A 182 -0.37 -14.12 -3.32
N ASP A 183 -0.43 -15.34 -2.79
CA ASP A 183 -1.49 -16.28 -3.12
C ASP A 183 -2.85 -15.77 -2.63
N THR A 184 -2.90 -15.16 -1.44
CA THR A 184 -4.13 -14.50 -0.95
C THR A 184 -4.55 -13.35 -1.87
N ILE A 185 -3.60 -12.49 -2.27
CA ILE A 185 -3.87 -11.38 -3.21
C ILE A 185 -4.39 -11.91 -4.53
N ARG A 186 -3.75 -12.95 -5.09
CA ARG A 186 -4.17 -13.55 -6.34
C ARG A 186 -5.59 -14.11 -6.25
N ASN A 187 -5.90 -14.82 -5.19
CA ASN A 187 -7.23 -15.37 -4.98
C ASN A 187 -8.30 -14.28 -4.80
N THR A 188 -7.94 -13.11 -4.26
CA THR A 188 -8.83 -11.95 -4.09
C THR A 188 -9.01 -11.18 -5.41
N VAL A 189 -7.94 -11.02 -6.19
CA VAL A 189 -7.99 -10.37 -7.52
C VAL A 189 -8.72 -11.25 -8.54
N ASP A 190 -8.65 -12.57 -8.40
CA ASP A 190 -9.51 -13.47 -9.18
C ASP A 190 -11.01 -13.27 -8.84
N THR A 191 -11.34 -12.63 -7.71
CA THR A 191 -12.72 -12.20 -7.39
C THR A 191 -13.16 -10.94 -8.13
N GLU A 192 -12.27 -10.07 -8.59
CA GLU A 192 -12.62 -8.94 -9.48
C GLU A 192 -12.99 -9.41 -10.91
N ASN A 193 -12.51 -10.59 -11.32
CA ASN A 193 -12.90 -11.29 -12.53
C ASN A 193 -13.96 -12.38 -12.28
N LEU A 194 -14.63 -12.35 -11.12
CA LEU A 194 -15.72 -13.26 -10.84
C LEU A 194 -16.88 -13.00 -11.83
N PRO A 195 -17.55 -14.06 -12.29
CA PRO A 195 -18.82 -13.90 -12.98
C PRO A 195 -19.73 -12.96 -12.22
N SER A 196 -20.47 -12.12 -12.93
CA SER A 196 -21.28 -11.02 -12.37
C SER A 196 -22.13 -11.44 -11.15
N TYR A 197 -22.67 -12.68 -11.14
CA TYR A 197 -23.44 -13.21 -10.02
C TYR A 197 -22.66 -13.39 -8.72
N LYS A 198 -21.37 -13.71 -8.80
CA LYS A 198 -20.53 -13.85 -7.60
C LYS A 198 -20.24 -12.51 -6.93
N ARG A 199 -20.30 -11.42 -7.67
CA ARG A 199 -20.17 -10.06 -7.13
C ARG A 199 -21.34 -9.73 -6.20
N LEU A 200 -22.55 -10.23 -6.49
CA LEU A 200 -23.71 -10.05 -5.60
C LEU A 200 -23.64 -10.90 -4.32
N LEU A 201 -22.88 -11.99 -4.32
CA LEU A 201 -22.66 -12.84 -3.15
C LEU A 201 -21.56 -12.32 -2.23
N THR A 202 -20.85 -11.24 -2.62
CA THR A 202 -19.85 -10.59 -1.76
C THR A 202 -20.56 -9.68 -0.76
N GLU A 203 -19.95 -9.47 0.41
CA GLU A 203 -20.46 -8.55 1.44
C GLU A 203 -20.51 -7.08 1.00
N GLU A 204 -20.16 -6.79 -0.26
CA GLU A 204 -20.00 -5.43 -0.81
C GLU A 204 -21.03 -5.08 -1.91
N TYR A 205 -22.12 -5.85 -2.07
CA TYR A 205 -23.15 -5.60 -3.10
C TYR A 205 -23.76 -4.19 -3.04
N TRP A 206 -23.82 -3.57 -1.86
CA TRP A 206 -24.33 -2.20 -1.69
C TRP A 206 -23.41 -1.09 -2.26
N LYS A 207 -22.22 -1.45 -2.74
CA LYS A 207 -21.30 -0.53 -3.41
C LYS A 207 -21.53 -0.48 -4.92
N ILE A 208 -22.34 -1.37 -5.44
CA ILE A 208 -22.70 -1.44 -6.86
C ILE A 208 -23.72 -0.33 -7.12
N SER A 209 -23.48 0.53 -8.13
CA SER A 209 -24.46 1.54 -8.53
C SER A 209 -25.69 0.88 -9.15
N ASP A 210 -26.85 1.57 -9.11
CA ASP A 210 -28.10 1.04 -9.64
C ASP A 210 -27.96 0.57 -11.11
N ASN A 211 -27.27 1.33 -11.95
CA ASN A 211 -27.03 0.97 -13.35
C ASN A 211 -26.12 -0.27 -13.51
N GLU A 212 -25.12 -0.43 -12.65
CA GLU A 212 -24.27 -1.63 -12.63
C GLU A 212 -25.02 -2.82 -12.08
N PHE A 213 -25.94 -2.62 -11.13
CA PHE A 213 -26.77 -3.66 -10.56
C PHE A 213 -27.72 -4.25 -11.60
N GLU A 214 -28.39 -3.42 -12.42
CA GLU A 214 -29.23 -3.85 -13.53
C GLU A 214 -28.44 -4.69 -14.53
N ALA A 215 -27.25 -4.24 -14.95
CA ALA A 215 -26.41 -5.01 -15.87
C ALA A 215 -25.97 -6.37 -15.28
N VAL A 216 -25.63 -6.41 -13.97
CA VAL A 216 -25.28 -7.66 -13.27
C VAL A 216 -26.45 -8.62 -13.22
N ILE A 217 -27.68 -8.14 -13.03
CA ILE A 217 -28.90 -8.97 -13.02
C ILE A 217 -29.16 -9.54 -14.42
N GLU A 218 -28.98 -8.75 -15.48
CA GLU A 218 -29.13 -9.23 -16.86
C GLU A 218 -28.14 -10.35 -17.18
N ASP A 219 -26.85 -10.17 -16.84
CA ASP A 219 -25.79 -11.18 -16.97
C ASP A 219 -26.13 -12.47 -16.21
N ILE A 220 -26.67 -12.35 -14.98
CA ILE A 220 -27.09 -13.50 -14.17
C ILE A 220 -28.21 -14.27 -14.84
N ILE A 221 -29.22 -13.58 -15.39
CA ILE A 221 -30.33 -14.21 -16.08
C ILE A 221 -29.83 -14.99 -17.30
N GLU A 222 -28.85 -14.46 -18.02
CA GLU A 222 -28.25 -15.12 -19.18
C GLU A 222 -27.42 -16.34 -18.75
N ASP A 223 -26.56 -16.20 -17.72
CA ASP A 223 -25.77 -17.31 -17.17
C ASP A 223 -26.62 -18.43 -16.57
N VAL A 224 -27.78 -18.10 -15.98
CA VAL A 224 -28.77 -19.11 -15.54
C VAL A 224 -29.37 -19.86 -16.70
N LYS A 225 -29.79 -19.15 -17.78
CA LYS A 225 -30.35 -19.76 -18.99
C LYS A 225 -29.35 -20.70 -19.67
N GLU A 226 -28.06 -20.33 -19.62
CA GLU A 226 -26.99 -21.14 -20.20
C GLU A 226 -26.46 -22.25 -19.27
N GLY A 227 -27.02 -22.38 -18.07
CA GLY A 227 -26.64 -23.42 -17.10
C GLY A 227 -25.24 -23.25 -16.52
N LYS A 228 -24.66 -22.03 -16.56
CA LYS A 228 -23.33 -21.73 -16.06
C LYS A 228 -23.28 -21.56 -14.52
N ILE A 229 -24.43 -21.27 -13.90
CA ILE A 229 -24.54 -21.07 -12.46
C ILE A 229 -24.89 -22.36 -11.74
N LYS A 230 -24.12 -22.71 -10.71
CA LYS A 230 -24.40 -23.88 -9.88
C LYS A 230 -25.65 -23.66 -9.04
N LEU A 231 -26.47 -24.71 -8.87
CA LEU A 231 -27.73 -24.66 -8.11
C LEU A 231 -27.57 -24.10 -6.71
N ILE A 232 -26.46 -24.39 -6.03
CA ILE A 232 -26.15 -23.90 -4.68
C ILE A 232 -25.90 -22.39 -4.65
N ASP A 233 -25.36 -21.83 -5.73
CA ASP A 233 -25.12 -20.40 -5.85
C ASP A 233 -26.41 -19.65 -6.17
N MET A 234 -27.30 -20.25 -6.96
CA MET A 234 -28.66 -19.72 -7.22
C MET A 234 -29.45 -19.53 -5.91
N VAL A 235 -29.41 -20.52 -5.01
CA VAL A 235 -30.12 -20.43 -3.72
C VAL A 235 -29.59 -19.24 -2.90
N LYS A 236 -28.30 -18.95 -2.96
CA LYS A 236 -27.70 -17.82 -2.23
C LYS A 236 -28.00 -16.45 -2.84
N ILE A 237 -28.24 -16.40 -4.17
CA ILE A 237 -28.56 -15.14 -4.87
C ILE A 237 -30.00 -14.72 -4.60
N PHE A 238 -30.91 -15.69 -4.45
CA PHE A 238 -32.35 -15.46 -4.35
C PHE A 238 -32.91 -15.67 -2.93
N ALA A 239 -32.09 -15.96 -1.93
CA ALA A 239 -32.45 -16.06 -0.52
C ALA A 239 -32.26 -14.73 0.21
#